data_1c342a46af7866af6c2b2d3a4b822809
#
_entry.id   1c342a46af7866af6c2b2d3a4b822809
#
_cell.length_a   1.000
_cell.length_b   1.000
_cell.length_c   1.000
_cell.angle_alpha   90.00
_cell.angle_beta   90.00
_cell.angle_gamma   90.00
#
_symmetry.space_group_name_H-M   'P 1'
#
loop_
_entity.id
_entity.type
_entity.pdbx_description
1 polymer ?
#
loop_
_entity_poly.entity_id
_entity_poly.type
_entity_poly.pdbx_seq_one_letter_code
_entity_poly.pdbx_strand_id
1 'polypeptide(L)'
;MSPQFPNRPYPPAAKALPPESPNSSIAEANQWQGFILIFLIIGAGMMLFPLVIVLRAAFAPAGSLANLDWGGVWTAQSYREAWIRGHFWLAFANSSLVAVGVTLIQTLTAALAGYALARFQFWGRKTILVLILATLAIPFQLLVIPIFLVLKWGNLLNTYGALILPTAVSGFGIFLMRQYFLTIPVAIEQAAILDGATAGQVLRHIMIPLSRPAWVTLFLFAFIGEWNDLFKPLVFTTRPELRTVQLTLAEFQEQFTSDWAVLMAAVVISSLPVIVLFLLGQRQFVQGIAATGVKE
;
A
#
# COMPACT_ATOMS: atom_id res chain seq x y z
N MET A 1 20.49 -48.26 58.52
CA MET A 1 20.98 -48.73 57.21
C MET A 1 20.94 -47.53 56.28
N SER A 2 22.07 -46.88 56.07
CA SER A 2 22.20 -45.74 55.14
C SER A 2 22.61 -46.29 53.78
N PRO A 3 21.99 -45.85 52.67
CA PRO A 3 22.38 -46.33 51.32
C PRO A 3 23.72 -45.70 50.92
N GLN A 4 24.71 -46.53 50.64
CA GLN A 4 25.98 -46.15 50.03
C GLN A 4 25.77 -45.92 48.54
N PHE A 5 26.00 -44.70 48.06
CA PHE A 5 26.05 -44.38 46.64
C PHE A 5 27.41 -44.78 46.05
N PRO A 6 27.47 -45.49 44.90
CA PRO A 6 28.72 -45.87 44.27
C PRO A 6 29.45 -44.63 43.73
N ASN A 7 30.74 -44.49 44.10
CA ASN A 7 31.66 -43.49 43.56
C ASN A 7 31.84 -43.71 42.07
N ARG A 8 31.20 -42.90 41.23
CA ARG A 8 31.50 -42.82 39.79
C ARG A 8 32.64 -41.81 39.59
N PRO A 9 33.71 -42.15 38.87
CA PRO A 9 34.76 -41.21 38.55
C PRO A 9 34.19 -40.09 37.64
N TYR A 10 34.47 -38.86 37.99
CA TYR A 10 34.15 -37.70 37.19
C TYR A 10 34.78 -37.83 35.81
N PRO A 11 34.03 -37.51 34.70
CA PRO A 11 34.63 -37.47 33.38
C PRO A 11 35.73 -36.41 33.35
N PRO A 12 36.83 -36.63 32.60
CA PRO A 12 37.91 -35.68 32.52
C PRO A 12 37.38 -34.33 31.99
N ALA A 13 37.82 -33.21 32.61
CA ALA A 13 37.44 -31.89 32.26
C ALA A 13 37.64 -31.66 30.72
N ALA A 14 36.57 -31.30 30.05
CA ALA A 14 36.63 -30.96 28.62
C ALA A 14 37.73 -29.88 28.42
N LYS A 15 38.67 -30.14 27.52
CA LYS A 15 39.66 -29.15 27.13
C LYS A 15 38.94 -27.86 26.76
N ALA A 16 39.19 -26.80 27.52
CA ALA A 16 38.70 -25.49 27.21
C ALA A 16 39.20 -25.10 25.81
N LEU A 17 38.27 -24.82 24.88
CA LEU A 17 38.67 -24.25 23.60
C LEU A 17 39.38 -22.91 23.85
N PRO A 18 40.43 -22.60 23.12
CA PRO A 18 41.14 -21.34 23.24
C PRO A 18 40.09 -20.20 23.05
N PRO A 19 40.19 -19.11 23.83
CA PRO A 19 39.29 -17.99 23.64
C PRO A 19 39.47 -17.43 22.20
N GLU A 20 38.39 -17.49 21.41
CA GLU A 20 38.37 -16.80 20.13
C GLU A 20 38.64 -15.31 20.39
N SER A 21 39.63 -14.77 19.69
CA SER A 21 40.01 -13.38 19.84
C SER A 21 38.82 -12.50 19.41
N PRO A 22 38.30 -11.60 20.25
CA PRO A 22 37.13 -10.77 19.93
C PRO A 22 37.31 -9.88 18.70
N ASN A 23 38.53 -9.69 18.26
CA ASN A 23 38.90 -8.83 17.11
C ASN A 23 38.63 -9.47 15.73
N SER A 24 38.64 -10.81 15.60
CA SER A 24 38.41 -11.46 14.32
C SER A 24 36.95 -11.43 13.88
N SER A 25 36.03 -11.63 14.83
CA SER A 25 34.59 -11.60 14.55
C SER A 25 34.08 -10.20 14.22
N ILE A 26 34.67 -9.16 14.81
CA ILE A 26 34.32 -7.75 14.52
C ILE A 26 34.84 -7.32 13.15
N ALA A 27 36.05 -7.77 12.76
CA ALA A 27 36.65 -7.45 11.47
C ALA A 27 35.86 -8.12 10.31
N GLU A 28 35.48 -9.38 10.48
CA GLU A 28 34.64 -10.11 9.51
C GLU A 28 33.25 -9.50 9.38
N ALA A 29 32.62 -9.14 10.50
CA ALA A 29 31.32 -8.47 10.50
C ALA A 29 31.36 -7.13 9.73
N ASN A 30 32.45 -6.35 9.89
CA ASN A 30 32.63 -5.08 9.18
C ASN A 30 32.86 -5.28 7.65
N GLN A 31 33.55 -6.34 7.23
CA GLN A 31 33.71 -6.62 5.81
C GLN A 31 32.38 -6.98 5.14
N TRP A 32 31.58 -7.86 5.75
CA TRP A 32 30.26 -8.20 5.23
C TRP A 32 29.31 -7.00 5.19
N GLN A 33 29.36 -6.12 6.18
CA GLN A 33 28.60 -4.88 6.17
C GLN A 33 28.97 -3.97 4.99
N GLY A 34 30.27 -3.88 4.64
CA GLY A 34 30.72 -3.14 3.47
C GLY A 34 30.15 -3.69 2.15
N PHE A 35 30.18 -5.00 1.97
CA PHE A 35 29.60 -5.66 0.79
C PHE A 35 28.07 -5.47 0.72
N ILE A 36 27.38 -5.62 1.84
CA ILE A 36 25.91 -5.38 1.91
C ILE A 36 25.59 -3.93 1.55
N LEU A 37 26.35 -2.97 2.07
CA LEU A 37 26.14 -1.55 1.78
C LEU A 37 26.33 -1.24 0.29
N ILE A 38 27.42 -1.76 -0.32
CA ILE A 38 27.70 -1.58 -1.77
C ILE A 38 26.54 -2.19 -2.58
N PHE A 39 26.13 -3.40 -2.25
CA PHE A 39 25.02 -4.07 -2.94
C PHE A 39 23.71 -3.28 -2.83
N LEU A 40 23.42 -2.72 -1.65
CA LEU A 40 22.26 -1.88 -1.43
C LEU A 40 22.32 -0.56 -2.21
N ILE A 41 23.50 0.08 -2.27
CA ILE A 41 23.69 1.32 -3.05
C ILE A 41 23.52 1.05 -4.55
N ILE A 42 24.12 -0.03 -5.06
CA ILE A 42 23.94 -0.40 -6.47
C ILE A 42 22.48 -0.72 -6.77
N GLY A 43 21.81 -1.50 -5.93
CA GLY A 43 20.39 -1.81 -6.07
C GLY A 43 19.50 -0.57 -6.03
N ALA A 44 19.76 0.35 -5.09
CA ALA A 44 19.05 1.62 -5.01
C ALA A 44 19.30 2.49 -6.25
N GLY A 45 20.56 2.59 -6.72
CA GLY A 45 20.90 3.30 -7.94
C GLY A 45 20.19 2.74 -9.17
N MET A 46 20.14 1.42 -9.31
CA MET A 46 19.46 0.74 -10.41
C MET A 46 17.93 0.98 -10.38
N MET A 47 17.32 1.01 -9.18
CA MET A 47 15.89 1.31 -9.02
C MET A 47 15.56 2.79 -9.26
N LEU A 48 16.45 3.71 -8.87
CA LEU A 48 16.23 5.14 -9.05
C LEU A 48 16.55 5.62 -10.46
N PHE A 49 17.38 4.88 -11.21
CA PHE A 49 17.81 5.27 -12.56
C PHE A 49 16.66 5.59 -13.52
N PRO A 50 15.61 4.75 -13.66
CA PRO A 50 14.46 5.07 -14.52
C PRO A 50 13.74 6.35 -14.09
N LEU A 51 13.64 6.61 -12.77
CA LEU A 51 13.00 7.81 -12.26
C LEU A 51 13.80 9.07 -12.59
N VAL A 52 15.14 8.98 -12.53
CA VAL A 52 16.03 10.09 -12.95
C VAL A 52 15.85 10.38 -14.43
N ILE A 53 15.73 9.34 -15.28
CA ILE A 53 15.45 9.51 -16.72
C ILE A 53 14.12 10.23 -16.93
N VAL A 54 13.04 9.80 -16.28
CA VAL A 54 11.72 10.42 -16.40
C VAL A 54 11.76 11.89 -15.95
N LEU A 55 12.39 12.17 -14.80
CA LEU A 55 12.55 13.53 -14.31
C LEU A 55 13.34 14.39 -15.27
N ARG A 56 14.45 13.89 -15.80
CA ARG A 56 15.29 14.62 -16.77
C ARG A 56 14.52 14.89 -18.05
N ALA A 57 13.81 13.89 -18.57
CA ALA A 57 12.98 14.02 -19.75
C ALA A 57 11.86 15.04 -19.59
N ALA A 58 11.23 15.10 -18.41
CA ALA A 58 10.18 16.07 -18.08
C ALA A 58 10.65 17.54 -18.09
N PHE A 59 11.94 17.77 -17.87
CA PHE A 59 12.54 19.12 -17.97
C PHE A 59 13.22 19.39 -19.33
N ALA A 60 13.12 18.49 -20.30
CA ALA A 60 13.68 18.69 -21.61
C ALA A 60 12.77 19.62 -22.46
N PRO A 61 13.34 20.39 -23.38
CA PRO A 61 12.57 21.13 -24.37
C PRO A 61 11.78 20.18 -25.28
N ALA A 62 10.63 20.63 -25.77
CA ALA A 62 9.81 19.85 -26.71
C ALA A 62 10.64 19.41 -27.93
N GLY A 63 10.53 18.15 -28.32
CA GLY A 63 11.26 17.55 -29.45
C GLY A 63 12.74 17.21 -29.20
N SER A 64 13.38 17.63 -28.11
CA SER A 64 14.80 17.37 -27.85
C SER A 64 15.11 15.93 -27.47
N LEU A 65 14.13 15.16 -26.98
CA LEU A 65 14.28 13.76 -26.57
C LEU A 65 14.52 12.81 -27.76
N ALA A 66 14.14 13.19 -28.98
CA ALA A 66 14.41 12.42 -30.18
C ALA A 66 15.92 12.26 -30.46
N ASN A 67 16.75 13.19 -29.96
CA ASN A 67 18.18 13.21 -30.18
C ASN A 67 19.00 12.79 -28.93
N LEU A 68 18.35 12.34 -27.83
CA LEU A 68 19.01 11.94 -26.56
C LEU A 68 20.03 13.01 -26.04
N ASP A 69 19.75 14.29 -26.30
CA ASP A 69 20.62 15.37 -25.84
C ASP A 69 20.47 15.60 -24.33
N TRP A 70 21.34 14.94 -23.56
CA TRP A 70 21.40 15.05 -22.10
C TRP A 70 21.99 16.38 -21.61
N GLY A 71 22.61 17.17 -22.50
CA GLY A 71 23.27 18.45 -22.20
C GLY A 71 22.40 19.69 -22.38
N GLY A 72 21.16 19.54 -22.87
CA GLY A 72 20.29 20.66 -23.24
C GLY A 72 19.78 21.51 -22.07
N VAL A 73 19.21 22.66 -22.42
CA VAL A 73 18.63 23.63 -21.46
C VAL A 73 17.46 23.00 -20.70
N TRP A 74 17.43 23.18 -19.38
CA TRP A 74 16.31 22.74 -18.55
C TRP A 74 15.16 23.76 -18.65
N THR A 75 13.96 23.28 -18.93
CA THR A 75 12.74 24.10 -19.02
C THR A 75 11.60 23.49 -18.25
N ALA A 76 10.78 24.33 -17.64
CA ALA A 76 9.52 23.93 -17.01
C ALA A 76 8.31 24.07 -17.97
N GLN A 77 8.54 24.37 -19.24
CA GLN A 77 7.47 24.57 -20.21
C GLN A 77 6.62 23.32 -20.37
N SER A 78 7.24 22.13 -20.43
CA SER A 78 6.56 20.85 -20.55
C SER A 78 5.57 20.59 -19.40
N TYR A 79 5.90 21.00 -18.17
CA TYR A 79 4.99 20.92 -17.03
C TYR A 79 3.78 21.84 -17.18
N ARG A 80 3.99 23.07 -17.64
CA ARG A 80 2.92 24.03 -17.89
C ARG A 80 1.98 23.53 -19.00
N GLU A 81 2.55 23.00 -20.07
CA GLU A 81 1.76 22.45 -21.18
C GLU A 81 0.96 21.22 -20.76
N ALA A 82 1.59 20.26 -20.06
CA ALA A 82 0.90 19.12 -19.50
C ALA A 82 -0.28 19.55 -18.62
N TRP A 83 -0.04 20.47 -17.67
CA TRP A 83 -1.05 20.95 -16.75
C TRP A 83 -2.26 21.59 -17.43
N ILE A 84 -2.02 22.47 -18.41
CA ILE A 84 -3.09 23.21 -19.09
C ILE A 84 -3.84 22.32 -20.07
N ARG A 85 -3.12 21.61 -20.96
CA ARG A 85 -3.73 20.78 -22.02
C ARG A 85 -4.45 19.55 -21.45
N GLY A 86 -3.90 18.95 -20.38
CA GLY A 86 -4.50 17.80 -19.71
C GLY A 86 -5.63 18.15 -18.74
N HIS A 87 -5.96 19.45 -18.55
CA HIS A 87 -6.93 19.85 -17.52
C HIS A 87 -6.69 19.17 -16.16
N PHE A 88 -5.40 19.04 -15.78
CA PHE A 88 -5.00 18.22 -14.62
C PHE A 88 -5.63 18.69 -13.31
N TRP A 89 -6.00 19.96 -13.16
CA TRP A 89 -6.70 20.45 -11.97
C TRP A 89 -8.01 19.70 -11.72
N LEU A 90 -8.82 19.45 -12.78
CA LEU A 90 -10.08 18.72 -12.69
C LEU A 90 -9.82 17.23 -12.46
N ALA A 91 -8.87 16.66 -13.20
CA ALA A 91 -8.47 15.27 -13.06
C ALA A 91 -7.97 14.94 -11.64
N PHE A 92 -7.18 15.85 -11.03
CA PHE A 92 -6.72 15.73 -9.65
C PHE A 92 -7.87 15.83 -8.65
N ALA A 93 -8.80 16.76 -8.85
CA ALA A 93 -9.98 16.87 -7.98
C ALA A 93 -10.82 15.59 -8.02
N ASN A 94 -11.07 15.05 -9.21
CA ASN A 94 -11.81 13.81 -9.40
C ASN A 94 -11.09 12.61 -8.78
N SER A 95 -9.80 12.42 -9.10
CA SER A 95 -9.01 11.32 -8.52
C SER A 95 -8.93 11.41 -7.01
N SER A 96 -8.75 12.61 -6.46
CA SER A 96 -8.71 12.80 -5.00
C SER A 96 -10.05 12.47 -4.37
N LEU A 97 -11.17 12.92 -4.95
CA LEU A 97 -12.51 12.63 -4.45
C LEU A 97 -12.78 11.12 -4.46
N VAL A 98 -12.48 10.45 -5.57
CA VAL A 98 -12.70 9.01 -5.72
C VAL A 98 -11.79 8.24 -4.79
N ALA A 99 -10.47 8.48 -4.84
CA ALA A 99 -9.51 7.75 -4.04
C ALA A 99 -9.74 7.93 -2.53
N VAL A 100 -9.99 9.16 -2.06
CA VAL A 100 -10.31 9.43 -0.65
C VAL A 100 -11.65 8.80 -0.28
N GLY A 101 -12.69 8.98 -1.11
CA GLY A 101 -14.01 8.43 -0.86
C GLY A 101 -14.00 6.92 -0.70
N VAL A 102 -13.41 6.21 -1.67
CA VAL A 102 -13.27 4.73 -1.59
C VAL A 102 -12.44 4.32 -0.38
N THR A 103 -11.28 4.95 -0.19
CA THR A 103 -10.38 4.60 0.91
C THR A 103 -11.04 4.75 2.28
N LEU A 104 -11.79 5.83 2.51
CA LEU A 104 -12.52 6.04 3.76
C LEU A 104 -13.58 4.96 3.98
N ILE A 105 -14.38 4.63 2.95
CA ILE A 105 -15.41 3.60 3.05
C ILE A 105 -14.76 2.22 3.27
N GLN A 106 -13.72 1.88 2.51
CA GLN A 106 -12.98 0.62 2.67
C GLN A 106 -12.39 0.47 4.08
N THR A 107 -11.78 1.54 4.59
CA THR A 107 -11.11 1.50 5.88
C THR A 107 -12.14 1.37 7.01
N LEU A 108 -13.26 2.07 6.90
CA LEU A 108 -14.35 1.98 7.88
C LEU A 108 -15.01 0.59 7.87
N THR A 109 -15.38 0.09 6.70
CA THR A 109 -16.01 -1.24 6.55
C THR A 109 -15.07 -2.36 6.96
N ALA A 110 -13.78 -2.25 6.65
CA ALA A 110 -12.75 -3.19 7.05
C ALA A 110 -12.57 -3.24 8.57
N ALA A 111 -12.60 -2.08 9.25
CA ALA A 111 -12.51 -2.04 10.70
C ALA A 111 -13.72 -2.69 11.37
N LEU A 112 -14.92 -2.34 10.94
CA LEU A 112 -16.15 -2.88 11.51
C LEU A 112 -16.24 -4.40 11.29
N ALA A 113 -16.09 -4.85 10.05
CA ALA A 113 -16.16 -6.26 9.70
C ALA A 113 -14.97 -7.06 10.27
N GLY A 114 -13.76 -6.49 10.22
CA GLY A 114 -12.56 -7.09 10.79
C GLY A 114 -12.68 -7.28 12.30
N TYR A 115 -13.20 -6.29 13.03
CA TYR A 115 -13.44 -6.37 14.47
C TYR A 115 -14.50 -7.42 14.81
N ALA A 116 -15.62 -7.42 14.11
CA ALA A 116 -16.68 -8.42 14.31
C ALA A 116 -16.14 -9.85 14.07
N LEU A 117 -15.39 -10.05 12.98
CA LEU A 117 -14.76 -11.33 12.66
C LEU A 117 -13.57 -11.68 13.56
N ALA A 118 -12.98 -10.75 14.28
CA ALA A 118 -11.90 -11.02 15.23
C ALA A 118 -12.42 -11.39 16.61
N ARG A 119 -13.51 -10.76 17.08
CA ARG A 119 -13.93 -10.77 18.49
C ARG A 119 -15.26 -11.47 18.74
N PHE A 120 -16.23 -11.27 17.86
CA PHE A 120 -17.56 -11.84 18.12
C PHE A 120 -17.64 -13.29 17.68
N GLN A 121 -18.34 -14.09 18.49
CA GLN A 121 -18.68 -15.45 18.16
C GLN A 121 -20.13 -15.52 17.68
N PHE A 122 -20.33 -15.85 16.40
CA PHE A 122 -21.64 -16.01 15.81
C PHE A 122 -21.63 -17.16 14.81
N TRP A 123 -22.82 -17.69 14.55
CA TRP A 123 -22.98 -18.77 13.57
C TRP A 123 -22.61 -18.29 12.17
N GLY A 124 -21.86 -19.12 11.42
CA GLY A 124 -21.41 -18.77 10.07
C GLY A 124 -20.13 -17.91 10.00
N ARG A 125 -19.52 -17.48 11.12
CA ARG A 125 -18.30 -16.65 11.15
C ARG A 125 -17.17 -17.19 10.25
N LYS A 126 -16.89 -18.50 10.32
CA LYS A 126 -15.85 -19.16 9.52
C LYS A 126 -16.20 -19.14 8.03
N THR A 127 -17.48 -19.43 7.70
CA THR A 127 -17.98 -19.43 6.32
C THR A 127 -17.89 -18.05 5.71
N ILE A 128 -18.31 -16.99 6.43
CA ILE A 128 -18.20 -15.62 5.97
C ILE A 128 -16.75 -15.23 5.70
N LEU A 129 -15.82 -15.62 6.60
CA LEU A 129 -14.40 -15.35 6.38
C LEU A 129 -13.89 -16.04 5.12
N VAL A 130 -14.24 -17.32 4.91
CA VAL A 130 -13.85 -18.06 3.70
C VAL A 130 -14.42 -17.42 2.44
N LEU A 131 -15.68 -16.98 2.47
CA LEU A 131 -16.29 -16.27 1.35
C LEU A 131 -15.58 -14.96 1.04
N ILE A 132 -15.23 -14.16 2.06
CA ILE A 132 -14.45 -12.93 1.90
C ILE A 132 -13.10 -13.23 1.26
N LEU A 133 -12.39 -14.26 1.72
CA LEU A 133 -11.11 -14.67 1.15
C LEU A 133 -11.26 -15.18 -0.29
N ALA A 134 -12.34 -15.89 -0.58
CA ALA A 134 -12.63 -16.37 -1.94
C ALA A 134 -12.82 -15.20 -2.94
N THR A 135 -13.38 -14.07 -2.49
CA THR A 135 -13.48 -12.88 -3.36
C THR A 135 -12.14 -12.34 -3.83
N LEU A 136 -11.07 -12.54 -3.06
CA LEU A 136 -9.72 -12.09 -3.42
C LEU A 136 -9.12 -12.88 -4.60
N ALA A 137 -9.62 -14.08 -4.85
CA ALA A 137 -9.17 -14.91 -5.97
C ALA A 137 -9.79 -14.47 -7.32
N ILE A 138 -10.83 -13.64 -7.30
CA ILE A 138 -11.54 -13.20 -8.50
C ILE A 138 -10.97 -11.86 -8.95
N PRO A 139 -10.28 -11.79 -10.12
CA PRO A 139 -9.80 -10.52 -10.65
C PRO A 139 -10.97 -9.58 -10.95
N PHE A 140 -10.83 -8.30 -10.58
CA PHE A 140 -11.87 -7.29 -10.80
C PHE A 140 -12.28 -7.19 -12.28
N GLN A 141 -11.32 -7.37 -13.19
CA GLN A 141 -11.54 -7.29 -14.63
C GLN A 141 -12.55 -8.32 -15.14
N LEU A 142 -12.66 -9.48 -14.50
CA LEU A 142 -13.66 -10.49 -14.85
C LEU A 142 -15.08 -10.07 -14.45
N LEU A 143 -15.19 -9.21 -13.44
CA LEU A 143 -16.47 -8.74 -12.91
C LEU A 143 -16.97 -7.47 -13.63
N VAL A 144 -16.20 -6.92 -14.57
CA VAL A 144 -16.54 -5.62 -15.17
C VAL A 144 -17.89 -5.63 -15.89
N ILE A 145 -18.18 -6.68 -16.65
CA ILE A 145 -19.46 -6.79 -17.39
C ILE A 145 -20.66 -6.86 -16.44
N PRO A 146 -20.72 -7.77 -15.45
CA PRO A 146 -21.82 -7.78 -14.49
C PRO A 146 -21.91 -6.48 -13.66
N ILE A 147 -20.79 -5.90 -13.26
CA ILE A 147 -20.79 -4.60 -12.54
C ILE A 147 -21.36 -3.49 -13.44
N PHE A 148 -20.95 -3.43 -14.71
CA PHE A 148 -21.48 -2.47 -15.67
C PHE A 148 -23.01 -2.59 -15.80
N LEU A 149 -23.53 -3.81 -15.90
CA LEU A 149 -24.99 -4.03 -15.98
C LEU A 149 -25.72 -3.57 -14.72
N VAL A 150 -25.19 -3.87 -13.53
CA VAL A 150 -25.75 -3.42 -12.24
C VAL A 150 -25.74 -1.89 -12.16
N LEU A 151 -24.61 -1.23 -12.52
CA LEU A 151 -24.51 0.22 -12.54
C LEU A 151 -25.47 0.85 -13.55
N LYS A 152 -25.66 0.22 -14.73
CA LYS A 152 -26.61 0.64 -15.75
C LYS A 152 -28.04 0.57 -15.25
N TRP A 153 -28.42 -0.53 -14.61
CA TRP A 153 -29.78 -0.70 -14.04
C TRP A 153 -30.04 0.31 -12.89
N GLY A 154 -29.01 0.61 -12.12
CA GLY A 154 -29.08 1.61 -11.05
C GLY A 154 -28.98 3.07 -11.52
N ASN A 155 -28.87 3.34 -12.84
CA ASN A 155 -28.61 4.67 -13.41
C ASN A 155 -27.38 5.37 -12.79
N LEU A 156 -26.35 4.59 -12.44
CA LEU A 156 -25.14 5.08 -11.81
C LEU A 156 -23.99 5.33 -12.82
N LEU A 157 -24.07 4.83 -14.05
CA LEU A 157 -23.06 5.11 -15.08
C LEU A 157 -22.90 6.63 -15.27
N ASN A 158 -21.68 7.05 -15.58
CA ASN A 158 -21.35 8.47 -15.73
C ASN A 158 -21.59 9.30 -14.45
N THR A 159 -21.37 8.70 -13.26
CA THR A 159 -21.41 9.37 -11.96
C THR A 159 -20.21 8.96 -11.10
N TYR A 160 -19.92 9.72 -10.04
CA TYR A 160 -18.96 9.31 -9.03
C TYR A 160 -19.34 8.00 -8.32
N GLY A 161 -20.66 7.68 -8.26
CA GLY A 161 -21.14 6.40 -7.74
C GLY A 161 -20.56 5.20 -8.50
N ALA A 162 -20.43 5.29 -9.83
CA ALA A 162 -19.83 4.23 -10.65
C ALA A 162 -18.33 4.03 -10.37
N LEU A 163 -17.64 5.07 -9.94
CA LEU A 163 -16.22 5.02 -9.63
C LEU A 163 -15.95 4.56 -8.18
N ILE A 164 -16.89 4.83 -7.26
CA ILE A 164 -16.69 4.58 -5.83
C ILE A 164 -17.30 3.23 -5.38
N LEU A 165 -18.56 2.95 -5.75
CA LEU A 165 -19.30 1.82 -5.19
C LEU A 165 -18.70 0.44 -5.51
N PRO A 166 -18.18 0.17 -6.71
CA PRO A 166 -17.67 -1.17 -7.05
C PRO A 166 -16.52 -1.66 -6.18
N THR A 167 -15.72 -0.73 -5.65
CA THR A 167 -14.56 -1.01 -4.80
C THR A 167 -14.70 -0.49 -3.39
N ALA A 168 -15.90 -0.05 -2.98
CA ALA A 168 -16.15 0.53 -1.65
C ALA A 168 -15.91 -0.45 -0.49
N VAL A 169 -15.92 -1.76 -0.72
CA VAL A 169 -15.64 -2.79 0.28
C VAL A 169 -14.50 -3.67 -0.22
N SER A 170 -13.48 -3.88 0.63
CA SER A 170 -12.30 -4.67 0.31
C SER A 170 -12.19 -5.91 1.19
N GLY A 171 -12.22 -7.10 0.57
CA GLY A 171 -11.95 -8.36 1.26
C GLY A 171 -10.54 -8.39 1.88
N PHE A 172 -9.56 -7.82 1.17
CA PHE A 172 -8.20 -7.67 1.68
C PHE A 172 -8.17 -6.78 2.94
N GLY A 173 -8.87 -5.63 2.90
CA GLY A 173 -8.94 -4.72 4.04
C GLY A 173 -9.55 -5.37 5.27
N ILE A 174 -10.66 -6.11 5.09
CA ILE A 174 -11.34 -6.86 6.17
C ILE A 174 -10.40 -7.91 6.77
N PHE A 175 -9.70 -8.66 5.92
CA PHE A 175 -8.76 -9.67 6.37
C PHE A 175 -7.58 -9.06 7.13
N LEU A 176 -6.96 -8.01 6.60
CA LEU A 176 -5.83 -7.30 7.22
C LEU A 176 -6.20 -6.79 8.61
N MET A 177 -7.32 -6.07 8.72
CA MET A 177 -7.79 -5.53 10.00
C MET A 177 -8.13 -6.63 11.00
N ARG A 178 -8.78 -7.71 10.55
CA ARG A 178 -9.04 -8.87 11.40
C ARG A 178 -7.75 -9.49 11.93
N GLN A 179 -6.76 -9.72 11.07
CA GLN A 179 -5.49 -10.32 11.51
C GLN A 179 -4.78 -9.44 12.53
N TYR A 180 -4.77 -8.13 12.29
CA TYR A 180 -4.16 -7.21 13.24
C TYR A 180 -4.91 -7.17 14.58
N PHE A 181 -6.24 -7.12 14.58
CA PHE A 181 -7.02 -7.16 15.81
C PHE A 181 -6.79 -8.44 16.63
N LEU A 182 -6.49 -9.57 15.97
CA LEU A 182 -6.15 -10.82 16.66
C LEU A 182 -4.81 -10.75 17.40
N THR A 183 -3.88 -9.87 17.03
CA THR A 183 -2.60 -9.70 17.75
C THR A 183 -2.76 -8.90 19.04
N ILE A 184 -3.86 -8.15 19.20
CA ILE A 184 -4.11 -7.36 20.41
C ILE A 184 -4.64 -8.27 21.52
N PRO A 185 -4.02 -8.28 22.73
CA PRO A 185 -4.47 -9.14 23.84
C PRO A 185 -5.92 -8.85 24.23
N VAL A 186 -6.71 -9.91 24.37
CA VAL A 186 -8.15 -9.82 24.74
C VAL A 186 -8.33 -9.20 26.14
N ALA A 187 -7.34 -9.34 27.02
CA ALA A 187 -7.37 -8.78 28.39
C ALA A 187 -7.59 -7.27 28.40
N ILE A 188 -7.07 -6.52 27.40
CA ILE A 188 -7.26 -5.06 27.31
C ILE A 188 -8.74 -4.73 27.07
N GLU A 189 -9.41 -5.48 26.21
CA GLU A 189 -10.83 -5.30 25.92
C GLU A 189 -11.70 -5.71 27.11
N GLN A 190 -11.35 -6.81 27.77
CA GLN A 190 -12.06 -7.28 28.97
C GLN A 190 -11.98 -6.28 30.11
N ALA A 191 -10.82 -5.67 30.35
CA ALA A 191 -10.68 -4.60 31.33
C ALA A 191 -11.61 -3.41 31.04
N ALA A 192 -11.65 -2.95 29.78
CA ALA A 192 -12.53 -1.85 29.40
C ALA A 192 -14.01 -2.20 29.54
N ILE A 193 -14.42 -3.45 29.28
CA ILE A 193 -15.80 -3.91 29.46
C ILE A 193 -16.15 -3.94 30.96
N LEU A 194 -15.21 -4.35 31.83
CA LEU A 194 -15.42 -4.29 33.28
C LEU A 194 -15.58 -2.84 33.78
N ASP A 195 -14.90 -1.89 33.13
CA ASP A 195 -15.06 -0.45 33.37
C ASP A 195 -16.35 0.13 32.75
N GLY A 196 -17.22 -0.71 32.18
CA GLY A 196 -18.52 -0.32 31.61
C GLY A 196 -18.50 0.15 30.15
N ALA A 197 -17.39 -0.03 29.41
CA ALA A 197 -17.33 0.35 28.02
C ALA A 197 -18.19 -0.57 27.14
N THR A 198 -18.93 0.02 26.21
CA THR A 198 -19.65 -0.72 25.14
C THR A 198 -18.68 -1.20 24.06
N ALA A 199 -19.06 -2.22 23.27
CA ALA A 199 -18.26 -2.73 22.16
C ALA A 199 -17.86 -1.65 21.15
N GLY A 200 -18.72 -0.67 20.89
CA GLY A 200 -18.43 0.48 20.03
C GLY A 200 -17.38 1.42 20.64
N GLN A 201 -17.43 1.63 21.95
CA GLN A 201 -16.44 2.42 22.68
C GLN A 201 -15.08 1.69 22.70
N VAL A 202 -15.06 0.39 22.95
CA VAL A 202 -13.85 -0.44 22.86
C VAL A 202 -13.24 -0.34 21.46
N LEU A 203 -14.03 -0.52 20.40
CA LEU A 203 -13.54 -0.38 19.04
C LEU A 203 -12.94 1.00 18.79
N ARG A 204 -13.67 2.08 19.10
CA ARG A 204 -13.27 3.45 18.77
C ARG A 204 -12.08 3.95 19.59
N HIS A 205 -12.07 3.69 20.91
CA HIS A 205 -11.11 4.30 21.83
C HIS A 205 -9.90 3.40 22.15
N ILE A 206 -9.98 2.10 21.87
CA ILE A 206 -8.93 1.14 22.17
C ILE A 206 -8.42 0.46 20.91
N MET A 207 -9.28 -0.25 20.17
CA MET A 207 -8.85 -1.10 19.07
C MET A 207 -8.34 -0.30 17.87
N ILE A 208 -9.06 0.76 17.48
CA ILE A 208 -8.64 1.64 16.36
C ILE A 208 -7.31 2.33 16.66
N PRO A 209 -7.10 3.00 17.81
CA PRO A 209 -5.81 3.60 18.16
C PRO A 209 -4.66 2.61 18.22
N LEU A 210 -4.85 1.43 18.83
CA LEU A 210 -3.83 0.39 18.92
C LEU A 210 -3.49 -0.22 17.54
N SER A 211 -4.46 -0.25 16.62
CA SER A 211 -4.26 -0.76 15.26
C SER A 211 -3.84 0.30 14.24
N ARG A 212 -3.39 1.48 14.70
CA ARG A 212 -2.94 2.58 13.82
C ARG A 212 -2.00 2.15 12.68
N PRO A 213 -0.99 1.27 12.89
CA PRO A 213 -0.14 0.82 11.79
C PRO A 213 -0.91 0.08 10.69
N ALA A 214 -1.87 -0.80 11.05
CA ALA A 214 -2.70 -1.50 10.08
C ALA A 214 -3.65 -0.56 9.32
N TRP A 215 -4.20 0.45 10.01
CA TRP A 215 -5.02 1.48 9.41
C TRP A 215 -4.28 2.26 8.35
N VAL A 216 -3.08 2.75 8.68
CA VAL A 216 -2.25 3.51 7.74
C VAL A 216 -1.84 2.63 6.56
N THR A 217 -1.49 1.37 6.81
CA THR A 217 -1.17 0.42 5.74
C THR A 217 -2.36 0.20 4.81
N LEU A 218 -3.55 -0.05 5.35
CA LEU A 218 -4.76 -0.23 4.55
C LEU A 218 -5.11 1.04 3.77
N PHE A 219 -5.02 2.21 4.41
CA PHE A 219 -5.25 3.50 3.78
C PHE A 219 -4.31 3.71 2.58
N LEU A 220 -3.01 3.45 2.74
CA LEU A 220 -2.03 3.58 1.67
C LEU A 220 -2.33 2.63 0.51
N PHE A 221 -2.59 1.36 0.78
CA PHE A 221 -2.93 0.39 -0.26
C PHE A 221 -4.20 0.78 -1.02
N ALA A 222 -5.25 1.15 -0.30
CA ALA A 222 -6.51 1.55 -0.91
C ALA A 222 -6.36 2.82 -1.74
N PHE A 223 -5.73 3.86 -1.18
CA PHE A 223 -5.53 5.12 -1.89
C PHE A 223 -4.67 4.97 -3.13
N ILE A 224 -3.51 4.28 -3.02
CA ILE A 224 -2.61 4.05 -4.15
C ILE A 224 -3.31 3.22 -5.24
N GLY A 225 -4.06 2.19 -4.84
CA GLY A 225 -4.84 1.38 -5.77
C GLY A 225 -5.87 2.20 -6.54
N GLU A 226 -6.64 3.03 -5.84
CA GLU A 226 -7.68 3.88 -6.44
C GLU A 226 -7.11 5.03 -7.26
N TRP A 227 -6.01 5.65 -6.80
CA TRP A 227 -5.32 6.70 -7.54
C TRP A 227 -4.77 6.21 -8.88
N ASN A 228 -4.27 4.98 -8.92
CA ASN A 228 -3.71 4.37 -10.12
C ASN A 228 -4.74 3.61 -10.97
N ASP A 229 -6.02 3.64 -10.60
CA ASP A 229 -7.04 2.94 -11.34
C ASP A 229 -7.41 3.68 -12.63
N LEU A 230 -7.06 3.09 -13.74
CA LEU A 230 -7.47 3.50 -15.08
C LEU A 230 -8.78 2.80 -15.51
N PHE A 231 -9.00 1.57 -15.01
CA PHE A 231 -9.97 0.67 -15.60
C PHE A 231 -11.42 1.09 -15.33
N LYS A 232 -11.75 1.46 -14.09
CA LYS A 232 -13.11 1.92 -13.75
C LYS A 232 -13.50 3.19 -14.51
N PRO A 233 -12.70 4.29 -14.51
CA PRO A 233 -13.07 5.48 -15.26
C PRO A 233 -13.17 5.20 -16.77
N LEU A 234 -12.30 4.37 -17.34
CA LEU A 234 -12.32 4.02 -18.74
C LEU A 234 -13.62 3.30 -19.15
N VAL A 235 -14.14 2.39 -18.31
CA VAL A 235 -15.31 1.56 -18.64
C VAL A 235 -16.63 2.18 -18.19
N PHE A 236 -16.65 2.87 -17.04
CA PHE A 236 -17.91 3.29 -16.42
C PHE A 236 -18.24 4.76 -16.65
N THR A 237 -17.32 5.54 -17.27
CA THR A 237 -17.56 6.96 -17.55
C THR A 237 -17.19 7.31 -18.99
N THR A 238 -18.00 8.20 -19.59
CA THR A 238 -17.72 8.80 -20.90
C THR A 238 -17.73 10.34 -20.84
N ARG A 239 -18.04 10.90 -19.64
CA ARG A 239 -18.14 12.34 -19.43
C ARG A 239 -16.78 12.96 -19.17
N PRO A 240 -16.39 14.00 -19.93
CA PRO A 240 -15.10 14.69 -19.72
C PRO A 240 -14.92 15.26 -18.31
N GLU A 241 -16.05 15.63 -17.66
CA GLU A 241 -16.03 16.23 -16.32
C GLU A 241 -15.65 15.22 -15.21
N LEU A 242 -15.71 13.90 -15.50
CA LEU A 242 -15.39 12.83 -14.56
C LEU A 242 -14.01 12.20 -14.79
N ARG A 243 -13.23 12.77 -15.70
CA ARG A 243 -11.87 12.26 -15.99
C ARG A 243 -11.01 12.24 -14.73
N THR A 244 -10.39 11.10 -14.50
CA THR A 244 -9.38 10.92 -13.44
C THR A 244 -7.99 11.17 -14.00
N VAL A 245 -7.00 11.29 -13.11
CA VAL A 245 -5.59 11.50 -13.50
C VAL A 245 -5.09 10.40 -14.43
N GLN A 246 -5.40 9.13 -14.13
CA GLN A 246 -4.93 8.00 -14.95
C GLN A 246 -5.61 7.95 -16.32
N LEU A 247 -6.92 8.25 -16.38
CA LEU A 247 -7.61 8.34 -17.67
C LEU A 247 -7.06 9.49 -18.51
N THR A 248 -6.86 10.66 -17.89
CA THR A 248 -6.23 11.81 -18.57
C THR A 248 -4.83 11.47 -19.07
N LEU A 249 -4.02 10.77 -18.28
CA LEU A 249 -2.67 10.36 -18.67
C LEU A 249 -2.69 9.37 -19.86
N ALA A 250 -3.63 8.43 -19.87
CA ALA A 250 -3.79 7.48 -20.98
C ALA A 250 -4.18 8.20 -22.27
N GLU A 251 -5.15 9.14 -22.23
CA GLU A 251 -5.54 9.96 -23.38
C GLU A 251 -4.38 10.85 -23.84
N PHE A 252 -3.59 11.36 -22.91
CA PHE A 252 -2.39 12.15 -23.20
C PHE A 252 -1.36 11.35 -23.98
N GLN A 253 -1.17 10.08 -23.62
CA GLN A 253 -0.26 9.17 -24.32
C GLN A 253 -0.69 8.97 -25.80
N GLU A 254 -1.99 8.89 -26.06
CA GLU A 254 -2.50 8.74 -27.44
C GLU A 254 -2.34 10.04 -28.25
N GLN A 255 -2.56 11.20 -27.63
CA GLN A 255 -2.52 12.51 -28.31
C GLN A 255 -1.10 13.03 -28.53
N PHE A 256 -0.17 12.72 -27.62
CA PHE A 256 1.20 13.27 -27.60
C PHE A 256 2.27 12.20 -27.80
N THR A 257 2.02 11.25 -28.73
CA THR A 257 3.00 10.24 -29.11
C THR A 257 4.32 10.81 -29.65
N SER A 258 4.32 12.06 -30.12
CA SER A 258 5.50 12.77 -30.63
C SER A 258 6.18 13.67 -29.59
N ASP A 259 5.54 13.98 -28.45
CA ASP A 259 6.08 14.93 -27.44
C ASP A 259 6.30 14.24 -26.08
N TRP A 260 7.36 13.45 -26.04
CA TRP A 260 7.75 12.69 -24.84
C TRP A 260 8.04 13.58 -23.62
N ALA A 261 8.49 14.82 -23.82
CA ALA A 261 8.80 15.72 -22.72
C ALA A 261 7.53 16.12 -21.95
N VAL A 262 6.47 16.45 -22.67
CA VAL A 262 5.16 16.79 -22.08
C VAL A 262 4.53 15.59 -21.43
N LEU A 263 4.63 14.39 -22.04
CA LEU A 263 4.15 13.14 -21.44
C LEU A 263 4.89 12.81 -20.14
N MET A 264 6.23 12.92 -20.12
CA MET A 264 7.01 12.68 -18.90
C MET A 264 6.71 13.68 -17.80
N ALA A 265 6.48 14.95 -18.14
CA ALA A 265 6.01 15.96 -17.19
C ALA A 265 4.65 15.59 -16.61
N ALA A 266 3.70 15.10 -17.42
CA ALA A 266 2.40 14.61 -16.96
C ALA A 266 2.53 13.41 -16.00
N VAL A 267 3.43 12.47 -16.30
CA VAL A 267 3.74 11.31 -15.43
C VAL A 267 4.28 11.77 -14.08
N VAL A 268 5.23 12.71 -14.07
CA VAL A 268 5.80 13.26 -12.82
C VAL A 268 4.71 13.93 -11.99
N ILE A 269 3.91 14.82 -12.59
CA ILE A 269 2.79 15.48 -11.91
C ILE A 269 1.85 14.44 -11.29
N SER A 270 1.46 13.44 -12.07
CA SER A 270 0.52 12.39 -11.64
C SER A 270 1.04 11.52 -10.49
N SER A 271 2.36 11.39 -10.37
CA SER A 271 2.99 10.58 -9.32
C SER A 271 3.12 11.30 -7.98
N LEU A 272 3.09 12.64 -7.97
CA LEU A 272 3.34 13.44 -6.76
C LEU A 272 2.46 13.09 -5.56
N PRO A 273 1.12 12.95 -5.67
CA PRO A 273 0.28 12.65 -4.52
C PRO A 273 0.60 11.30 -3.89
N VAL A 274 0.90 10.29 -4.71
CA VAL A 274 1.26 8.96 -4.24
C VAL A 274 2.60 8.98 -3.49
N ILE A 275 3.60 9.67 -4.07
CA ILE A 275 4.92 9.83 -3.44
C ILE A 275 4.80 10.55 -2.09
N VAL A 276 4.08 11.67 -2.05
CA VAL A 276 3.89 12.44 -0.82
C VAL A 276 3.19 11.60 0.25
N LEU A 277 2.09 10.94 -0.12
CA LEU A 277 1.33 10.11 0.80
C LEU A 277 2.17 8.94 1.34
N PHE A 278 2.94 8.29 0.48
CA PHE A 278 3.84 7.21 0.88
C PHE A 278 4.92 7.70 1.84
N LEU A 279 5.57 8.82 1.56
CA LEU A 279 6.61 9.39 2.43
C LEU A 279 6.05 9.75 3.81
N LEU A 280 4.81 10.22 3.89
CA LEU A 280 4.15 10.51 5.16
C LEU A 280 3.80 9.24 5.95
N GLY A 281 3.43 8.15 5.27
CA GLY A 281 2.97 6.92 5.88
C GLY A 281 4.01 5.79 5.98
N GLN A 282 5.20 5.91 5.37
CA GLN A 282 6.17 4.82 5.20
C GLN A 282 6.56 4.12 6.51
N ARG A 283 6.66 4.85 7.61
CA ARG A 283 7.05 4.30 8.92
C ARG A 283 6.01 3.31 9.45
N GLN A 284 4.73 3.70 9.40
CA GLN A 284 3.61 2.87 9.82
C GLN A 284 3.37 1.71 8.85
N PHE A 285 3.61 1.94 7.56
CA PHE A 285 3.51 0.94 6.50
C PHE A 285 4.46 -0.25 6.76
N VAL A 286 5.73 0.02 7.05
CA VAL A 286 6.71 -1.02 7.38
C VAL A 286 6.32 -1.79 8.64
N GLN A 287 5.86 -1.09 9.68
CA GLN A 287 5.39 -1.70 10.92
C GLN A 287 4.14 -2.56 10.72
N GLY A 288 3.20 -2.10 9.90
CA GLY A 288 1.96 -2.83 9.64
C GLY A 288 2.17 -4.15 8.90
N ILE A 289 3.08 -4.17 7.90
CA ILE A 289 3.43 -5.40 7.18
C ILE A 289 4.20 -6.37 8.09
N ALA A 290 5.15 -5.88 8.87
CA ALA A 290 5.94 -6.71 9.77
C ALA A 290 5.07 -7.41 10.82
N ALA A 291 4.06 -6.73 11.37
CA ALA A 291 3.16 -7.31 12.36
C ALA A 291 2.27 -8.45 11.82
N THR A 292 2.05 -8.51 10.50
CA THR A 292 1.26 -9.58 9.87
C THR A 292 2.11 -10.75 9.37
N GLY A 293 3.43 -10.57 9.25
CA GLY A 293 4.36 -11.54 8.66
C GLY A 293 5.15 -12.39 9.67
N VAL A 294 5.27 -11.97 10.93
CA VAL A 294 6.03 -12.71 11.96
C VAL A 294 5.06 -13.59 12.75
N LYS A 295 5.06 -14.88 12.42
CA LYS A 295 4.60 -15.92 13.34
C LYS A 295 5.83 -16.39 14.13
N GLU A 296 5.90 -16.06 15.41
CA GLU A 296 6.69 -16.85 16.35
C GLU A 296 6.04 -18.22 16.56
#